data_23879fa4722819557296a30f4f475a4c
#
_entry.id   23879fa4722819557296a30f4f475a4c
#
_cell.length_a   1.000
_cell.length_b   1.000
_cell.length_c   1.000
_cell.angle_alpha   90.00
_cell.angle_beta   90.00
_cell.angle_gamma   90.00
#
_symmetry.space_group_name_H-M   'P 1'
#
loop_
_entity.id
_entity.type
_entity.pdbx_description
1 polymer ?
#
loop_
_entity_poly.entity_id
_entity_poly.type
_entity_poly.pdbx_seq_one_letter_code
_entity_poly.pdbx_strand_id
1 'polypeptide(L)'
;MTNPSLLLMDEPFGALDALTREQMNLELQRIWIETGKTVLLITHSITESVMLADRVVVMTPRPGRIQEIIKIGLPRPRDFSSLRDPEFHRACERIRLLMNASGLME
;
A
#
# COMPACT_ATOMS: atom_id res chain seq x y z
N MET A 1 12.82 13.93 -23.39
CA MET A 1 12.02 13.74 -22.20
C MET A 1 12.64 12.69 -21.30
N THR A 2 12.75 12.97 -20.03
CA THR A 2 13.33 12.04 -19.09
C THR A 2 12.23 11.22 -18.41
N ASN A 3 12.54 9.96 -18.15
CA ASN A 3 11.66 9.13 -17.35
C ASN A 3 11.72 9.60 -15.90
N PRO A 4 10.57 9.87 -15.27
CA PRO A 4 10.61 10.23 -13.85
C PRO A 4 11.08 9.05 -13.02
N SER A 5 11.88 9.32 -12.00
CA SER A 5 12.30 8.29 -11.06
C SER A 5 11.24 8.04 -9.99
N LEU A 6 10.25 8.89 -9.90
CA LEU A 6 9.16 8.82 -8.94
C LEU A 6 7.82 8.83 -9.66
N LEU A 7 6.98 7.87 -9.34
CA LEU A 7 5.59 7.82 -9.81
C LEU A 7 4.66 8.07 -8.63
N LEU A 8 3.70 8.97 -8.82
CA LEU A 8 2.70 9.27 -7.81
C LEU A 8 1.35 8.73 -8.27
N MET A 9 0.71 7.92 -7.43
CA MET A 9 -0.61 7.36 -7.69
C MET A 9 -1.54 7.68 -6.53
N ASP A 10 -2.69 8.29 -6.83
CA ASP A 10 -3.67 8.70 -5.83
C ASP A 10 -4.95 7.90 -6.03
N GLU A 11 -5.23 6.99 -5.10
CA GLU A 11 -6.41 6.11 -5.14
C GLU A 11 -6.58 5.39 -6.49
N PRO A 12 -5.53 4.72 -7.00
CA PRO A 12 -5.56 4.22 -8.39
C PRO A 12 -6.58 3.11 -8.62
N PHE A 13 -6.99 2.39 -7.57
CA PHE A 13 -7.89 1.25 -7.70
C PHE A 13 -9.30 1.49 -7.15
N GLY A 14 -9.59 2.72 -6.76
CA GLY A 14 -10.81 3.03 -6.02
C GLY A 14 -12.12 2.67 -6.72
N ALA A 15 -12.16 2.77 -8.05
CA ALA A 15 -13.38 2.52 -8.83
C ALA A 15 -13.44 1.13 -9.46
N LEU A 16 -12.46 0.27 -9.21
CA LEU A 16 -12.38 -1.03 -9.86
C LEU A 16 -13.06 -2.12 -9.03
N ASP A 17 -13.59 -3.14 -9.69
CA ASP A 17 -14.10 -4.31 -9.01
C ASP A 17 -12.95 -5.17 -8.44
N ALA A 18 -13.29 -6.16 -7.62
CA ALA A 18 -12.28 -6.94 -6.89
C ALA A 18 -11.32 -7.69 -7.81
N LEU A 19 -11.85 -8.29 -8.88
CA LEU A 19 -11.01 -9.06 -9.81
C LEU A 19 -10.09 -8.16 -10.60
N THR A 20 -10.62 -7.07 -11.14
CA THR A 20 -9.84 -6.12 -11.91
C THR A 20 -8.76 -5.47 -11.03
N ARG A 21 -9.11 -5.18 -9.77
CA ARG A 21 -8.18 -4.61 -8.80
C ARG A 21 -7.02 -5.55 -8.55
N GLU A 22 -7.29 -6.86 -8.41
CA GLU A 22 -6.25 -7.85 -8.21
C GLU A 22 -5.32 -7.94 -9.42
N GLN A 23 -5.87 -7.93 -10.62
CA GLN A 23 -5.08 -7.97 -11.83
C GLN A 23 -4.19 -6.74 -11.98
N MET A 24 -4.73 -5.55 -11.68
CA MET A 24 -3.96 -4.32 -11.74
C MET A 24 -2.88 -4.27 -10.67
N ASN A 25 -3.15 -4.84 -9.51
CA ASN A 25 -2.17 -4.96 -8.44
C ASN A 25 -0.95 -5.74 -8.90
N LEU A 26 -1.18 -6.90 -9.50
CA LEU A 26 -0.08 -7.75 -9.99
C LEU A 26 0.69 -7.07 -11.12
N GLU A 27 -0.02 -6.40 -12.02
CA GLU A 27 0.60 -5.69 -13.13
C GLU A 27 1.47 -4.53 -12.63
N LEU A 28 0.99 -3.78 -11.65
CA LEU A 28 1.75 -2.69 -11.07
C LEU A 28 3.02 -3.19 -10.39
N GLN A 29 2.93 -4.30 -9.66
CA GLN A 29 4.10 -4.89 -9.03
C GLN A 29 5.12 -5.33 -10.08
N ARG A 30 4.66 -5.91 -11.18
CA ARG A 30 5.53 -6.35 -12.27
C ARG A 30 6.29 -5.16 -12.87
N ILE A 31 5.58 -4.09 -13.18
CA ILE A 31 6.17 -2.87 -13.74
C ILE A 31 7.21 -2.30 -12.77
N TRP A 32 6.86 -2.25 -11.52
CA TRP A 32 7.73 -1.71 -10.48
C TRP A 32 9.04 -2.52 -10.38
N ILE A 33 8.92 -3.85 -10.31
CA ILE A 33 10.08 -4.73 -10.23
C ILE A 33 10.98 -4.55 -11.47
N GLU A 34 10.39 -4.47 -12.65
CA GLU A 34 11.12 -4.35 -13.90
C GLU A 34 11.80 -2.99 -14.08
N THR A 35 11.13 -1.92 -13.68
CA THR A 35 11.65 -0.56 -13.92
C THR A 35 12.50 -0.02 -12.79
N GLY A 36 12.36 -0.55 -11.58
CA GLY A 36 13.10 -0.08 -10.41
C GLY A 36 12.73 1.32 -9.95
N LYS A 37 11.61 1.85 -10.41
CA LYS A 37 11.19 3.21 -10.04
C LYS A 37 10.62 3.25 -8.64
N THR A 38 10.70 4.42 -8.00
CA THR A 38 10.05 4.67 -6.73
C THR A 38 8.58 5.02 -6.99
N VAL A 39 7.67 4.39 -6.26
CA VAL A 39 6.24 4.65 -6.38
C VAL A 39 5.71 5.14 -5.04
N LEU A 40 5.04 6.28 -5.06
CA LEU A 40 4.30 6.78 -3.91
C LEU A 40 2.82 6.56 -4.17
N LEU A 41 2.20 5.72 -3.35
CA LEU A 41 0.80 5.35 -3.50
C LEU A 41 0.00 5.95 -2.35
N ILE A 42 -1.04 6.70 -2.69
CA ILE A 42 -1.96 7.27 -1.70
C ILE A 42 -3.26 6.46 -1.77
N THR A 43 -3.64 5.88 -0.63
CA THR A 43 -4.84 5.05 -0.58
C THR A 43 -5.43 5.04 0.83
N HIS A 44 -6.74 4.84 0.90
CA HIS A 44 -7.43 4.59 2.16
C HIS A 44 -7.61 3.10 2.45
N SER A 45 -7.17 2.24 1.54
CA SER A 45 -7.27 0.80 1.70
C SER A 45 -6.07 0.24 2.42
N ILE A 46 -6.28 -0.29 3.63
CA ILE A 46 -5.22 -0.92 4.41
C ILE A 46 -4.67 -2.13 3.66
N THR A 47 -5.55 -2.96 3.11
CA THR A 47 -5.16 -4.15 2.37
C THR A 47 -4.26 -3.81 1.18
N GLU A 48 -4.64 -2.81 0.38
CA GLU A 48 -3.83 -2.39 -0.77
C GLU A 48 -2.47 -1.87 -0.34
N SER A 49 -2.43 -1.09 0.74
CA SER A 49 -1.17 -0.52 1.22
C SER A 49 -0.18 -1.62 1.59
N VAL A 50 -0.62 -2.66 2.30
CA VAL A 50 0.26 -3.77 2.70
C VAL A 50 0.61 -4.63 1.50
N MET A 51 -0.33 -4.82 0.57
CA MET A 51 -0.11 -5.65 -0.61
C MET A 51 0.93 -5.03 -1.54
N LEU A 52 0.97 -3.71 -1.67
CA LEU A 52 1.78 -3.04 -2.67
C LEU A 52 3.06 -2.43 -2.14
N ALA A 53 3.09 -1.98 -0.90
CA ALA A 53 4.16 -1.13 -0.41
C ALA A 53 5.32 -1.91 0.21
N ASP A 54 6.53 -1.35 0.11
CA ASP A 54 7.65 -1.78 0.92
C ASP A 54 7.56 -1.16 2.31
N ARG A 55 7.05 0.07 2.36
CA ARG A 55 6.83 0.79 3.62
C ARG A 55 5.50 1.50 3.54
N VAL A 56 4.74 1.45 4.62
CA VAL A 56 3.48 2.16 4.73
C VAL A 56 3.66 3.31 5.69
N VAL A 57 3.37 4.52 5.22
CA VAL A 57 3.44 5.73 6.03
C VAL A 57 2.04 6.05 6.51
N VAL A 58 1.83 5.97 7.81
CA VAL A 58 0.55 6.30 8.43
C VAL A 58 0.60 7.76 8.89
N MET A 59 -0.34 8.57 8.40
CA MET A 59 -0.36 9.99 8.70
C MET A 59 -1.56 10.35 9.54
N THR A 60 -1.39 11.38 10.37
CA THR A 60 -2.52 11.95 11.11
C THR A 60 -3.36 12.81 10.17
N PRO A 61 -4.69 12.94 10.44
CA PRO A 61 -5.55 13.71 9.55
C PRO A 61 -5.24 15.22 9.59
N ARG A 62 -4.91 15.72 10.77
CA ARG A 62 -4.58 17.14 10.97
C ARG A 62 -3.67 17.28 12.18
N PRO A 63 -2.55 18.00 12.01
CA PRO A 63 -2.08 18.80 10.88
C PRO A 63 -1.33 18.03 9.80
N GLY A 64 -1.57 16.74 9.59
CA GLY A 64 -0.95 15.98 8.53
C GLY A 64 0.48 15.58 8.82
N ARG A 65 0.71 15.01 9.98
CA ARG A 65 2.04 14.53 10.38
C ARG A 65 2.17 13.04 10.18
N ILE A 66 3.40 12.60 9.96
CA ILE A 66 3.69 11.16 9.93
C ILE A 66 3.58 10.63 11.35
N GLN A 67 2.70 9.66 11.53
CA GLN A 67 2.51 9.02 12.83
C GLN A 67 3.47 7.86 13.00
N GLU A 68 3.62 7.03 11.97
CA GLU A 68 4.52 5.89 12.01
C GLU A 68 4.82 5.43 10.59
N ILE A 69 6.02 4.88 10.39
CA ILE A 69 6.41 4.24 9.13
C ILE A 69 6.56 2.77 9.41
N ILE A 70 5.79 1.94 8.72
CA ILE A 70 5.75 0.49 8.94
C ILE A 70 6.43 -0.19 7.77
N LYS A 71 7.49 -0.93 8.04
CA LYS A 71 8.17 -1.74 7.02
C LYS A 71 7.40 -3.02 6.81
N ILE A 72 7.13 -3.35 5.55
CA ILE A 72 6.39 -4.55 5.19
C ILE A 72 7.39 -5.64 4.80
N GLY A 73 7.42 -6.72 5.59
CA GLY A 73 8.40 -7.79 5.42
C GLY A 73 7.98 -8.91 4.48
N LEU A 74 6.93 -8.73 3.69
CA LEU A 74 6.45 -9.76 2.77
C LEU A 74 7.30 -9.80 1.51
N PRO A 75 7.63 -11.01 1.01
CA PRO A 75 8.35 -11.13 -0.26
C PRO A 75 7.47 -10.75 -1.44
N ARG A 76 8.10 -10.37 -2.54
CA ARG A 76 7.42 -10.07 -3.79
C ARG A 76 7.64 -11.20 -4.79
N PRO A 77 6.72 -11.40 -5.74
CA PRO A 77 5.46 -10.69 -5.89
C PRO A 77 4.44 -11.11 -4.83
N ARG A 78 3.53 -10.19 -4.49
CA ARG A 78 2.47 -10.44 -3.53
C ARG A 78 1.16 -10.64 -4.26
N ASP A 79 0.47 -11.72 -3.94
CA ASP A 79 -0.79 -12.09 -4.59
C ASP A 79 -1.78 -12.60 -3.54
N PHE A 80 -2.82 -13.31 -3.98
CA PHE A 80 -3.82 -13.84 -3.05
C PHE A 80 -3.22 -14.73 -1.97
N SER A 81 -2.13 -15.45 -2.27
CA SER A 81 -1.49 -16.31 -1.28
C SER A 81 -0.87 -15.50 -0.14
N SER A 82 -0.46 -14.26 -0.43
CA SER A 82 0.11 -13.37 0.59
C SER A 82 -0.90 -13.02 1.67
N LEU A 83 -2.19 -13.03 1.34
CA LEU A 83 -3.25 -12.73 2.31
C LEU A 83 -3.29 -13.73 3.46
N ARG A 84 -2.70 -14.91 3.29
CA ARG A 84 -2.65 -15.96 4.32
C ARG A 84 -1.43 -15.84 5.22
N ASP A 85 -0.47 -15.00 4.83
CA ASP A 85 0.77 -14.86 5.60
C ASP A 85 0.49 -14.12 6.91
N PRO A 86 0.96 -14.64 8.06
CA PRO A 86 0.78 -13.94 9.34
C PRO A 86 1.35 -12.54 9.34
N GLU A 87 2.42 -12.29 8.58
CA GLU A 87 3.01 -10.96 8.48
C GLU A 87 2.04 -9.97 7.81
N PHE A 88 1.27 -10.44 6.83
CA PHE A 88 0.24 -9.61 6.20
C PHE A 88 -0.77 -9.15 7.24
N HIS A 89 -1.29 -10.08 8.03
CA HIS A 89 -2.29 -9.77 9.05
C HIS A 89 -1.72 -8.87 10.14
N ARG A 90 -0.48 -9.10 10.54
CA ARG A 90 0.17 -8.29 11.56
C ARG A 90 0.31 -6.85 11.10
N ALA A 91 0.76 -6.64 9.87
CA ALA A 91 0.91 -5.31 9.31
C ALA A 91 -0.42 -4.59 9.20
N CYS A 92 -1.46 -5.28 8.69
CA CYS A 92 -2.80 -4.69 8.57
C CYS A 92 -3.34 -4.30 9.94
N GLU A 93 -3.16 -5.15 10.94
CA GLU A 93 -3.65 -4.88 12.30
C GLU A 93 -2.94 -3.67 12.90
N ARG A 94 -1.63 -3.58 12.71
CA ARG A 94 -0.86 -2.45 13.21
C ARG A 94 -1.35 -1.14 12.59
N ILE A 95 -1.57 -1.13 11.29
CA ILE A 95 -2.06 0.06 10.60
C ILE A 95 -3.46 0.44 11.09
N ARG A 96 -4.33 -0.57 11.26
CA ARG A 96 -5.69 -0.33 11.74
C ARG A 96 -5.69 0.31 13.13
N LEU A 97 -4.84 -0.19 14.02
CA LEU A 97 -4.72 0.37 15.36
C LEU A 97 -4.25 1.82 15.33
N LEU A 98 -3.29 2.14 14.48
CA LEU A 98 -2.80 3.51 14.35
C LEU A 98 -3.85 4.44 13.78
N MET A 99 -4.62 3.97 12.80
CA MET A 99 -5.69 4.76 12.21
C MET A 99 -6.82 5.01 13.20
N ASN A 100 -7.17 4.01 14.00
CA ASN A 100 -8.16 4.17 15.07
C ASN A 100 -7.70 5.17 16.11
N ALA A 101 -6.45 5.10 16.51
CA ALA A 101 -5.90 6.02 17.51
C ALA A 101 -5.88 7.46 17.01
N SER A 102 -5.78 7.66 15.69
CA SER A 102 -5.78 8.97 15.06
C SER A 102 -7.18 9.48 14.70
N GLY A 103 -8.22 8.68 14.90
CA GLY A 103 -9.58 9.06 14.50
C GLY A 103 -9.84 8.94 13.01
N LEU A 104 -8.97 8.27 12.25
CA LEU A 104 -9.14 8.07 10.80
C LEU A 104 -10.14 6.98 10.47
N MET A 105 -10.39 6.07 11.41
CA MET A 105 -11.39 5.02 11.27
C MET A 105 -12.40 5.14 12.41
N GLU A 106 -13.63 4.93 12.09
CA GLU A 106 -14.73 4.97 13.06
C GLU A 106 -15.11 3.58 13.56
#